data_10ffdba7ccfd848324dffd8daf9eea1c
#
_entry.id   10ffdba7ccfd848324dffd8daf9eea1c
#
_cell.length_a   1.000
_cell.length_b   1.000
_cell.length_c   1.000
_cell.angle_alpha   90.00
_cell.angle_beta   90.00
_cell.angle_gamma   90.00
#
_symmetry.space_group_name_H-M   'P 1'
#
loop_
_entity.id
_entity.type
_entity.pdbx_description
1 polymer ?
#
loop_
_entity_poly.entity_id
_entity_poly.type
_entity_poly.pdbx_seq_one_letter_code
_entity_poly.pdbx_strand_id
1 'polypeptide(L)'
;MIPIRDVNRSEHFPLVNVAIIAVNILAFIWQMTQGSQLKEALFLYGIVPSRYSDPTIAVEFTAFQQLLPFVTSMFLHGGIMHILGNMWFLYIFGDNIEDRLGHFRYLVFYLLCGIAAGFVHLVTNWHSTMPTIGASGAIAGVMGGYLLLYPHARILTLIPIFFFFQFVELPAYVFLGFWIFIQIISAGFTGSDVGGIAWFAHIGGFVVGLVMVKVFQWVPHTGMSETVRRRTERHTTPRLHTVRPRYAPEKLDSYGSVTITSKEAELGTRKVLSVPQGLKKRTIMVTIPADVREGTRLRLKGVGKVDPDGNRGDLLLEVQIKG
;
A
#
# COMPACT_ATOMS: atom_id res chain seq x y z
N MET A 1 -11.04 -14.53 1.45
CA MET A 1 -10.43 -13.71 0.37
C MET A 1 -9.09 -13.20 0.88
N ILE A 2 -7.99 -13.48 0.17
CA ILE A 2 -6.63 -13.09 0.57
C ILE A 2 -6.10 -12.10 -0.46
N PRO A 3 -5.81 -10.84 -0.09
CA PRO A 3 -5.23 -9.89 -1.02
C PRO A 3 -3.78 -10.28 -1.31
N ILE A 4 -3.38 -10.28 -2.57
CA ILE A 4 -2.01 -10.62 -2.99
C ILE A 4 -1.20 -9.35 -3.27
N ARG A 5 -1.81 -8.41 -3.97
CA ARG A 5 -1.24 -7.09 -4.26
C ARG A 5 -2.34 -6.15 -4.74
N ASP A 6 -2.13 -4.87 -4.59
CA ASP A 6 -2.89 -3.89 -5.35
C ASP A 6 -2.23 -3.62 -6.72
N VAL A 7 -2.97 -3.01 -7.63
CA VAL A 7 -2.49 -2.64 -8.97
C VAL A 7 -2.03 -1.18 -8.99
N ASN A 8 -2.38 -0.42 -7.94
CA ASN A 8 -2.02 0.98 -7.80
C ASN A 8 -0.55 1.09 -7.34
N ARG A 9 0.31 1.68 -8.17
CA ARG A 9 1.75 1.78 -7.85
C ARG A 9 2.05 3.08 -7.13
N SER A 10 2.72 2.98 -5.98
CA SER A 10 3.29 4.13 -5.29
C SER A 10 4.45 4.75 -6.08
N GLU A 11 4.53 6.08 -6.14
CA GLU A 11 5.57 6.84 -6.83
C GLU A 11 6.83 6.97 -5.97
N HIS A 12 6.70 6.87 -4.65
CA HIS A 12 7.80 7.01 -3.69
C HIS A 12 8.06 5.71 -2.93
N PHE A 13 9.30 5.55 -2.44
CA PHE A 13 9.63 4.45 -1.56
C PHE A 13 8.94 4.64 -0.20
N PRO A 14 8.17 3.65 0.32
CA PRO A 14 7.39 3.80 1.54
C PRO A 14 8.26 3.63 2.79
N LEU A 15 9.08 4.63 3.08
CA LEU A 15 10.09 4.60 4.14
C LEU A 15 9.49 4.33 5.52
N VAL A 16 8.41 5.03 5.87
CA VAL A 16 7.76 4.91 7.19
C VAL A 16 6.98 3.61 7.29
N ASN A 17 6.31 3.18 6.23
CA ASN A 17 5.59 1.91 6.21
C ASN A 17 6.55 0.73 6.43
N VAL A 18 7.70 0.74 5.75
CA VAL A 18 8.76 -0.25 5.94
C VAL A 18 9.34 -0.18 7.36
N ALA A 19 9.55 1.03 7.90
CA ALA A 19 10.02 1.20 9.26
C ALA A 19 9.02 0.66 10.30
N ILE A 20 7.72 0.92 10.15
CA ILE A 20 6.67 0.37 11.01
C ILE A 20 6.67 -1.16 10.95
N ILE A 21 6.76 -1.76 9.76
CA ILE A 21 6.87 -3.21 9.58
C ILE A 21 8.10 -3.74 10.34
N ALA A 22 9.25 -3.10 10.18
CA ALA A 22 10.49 -3.50 10.85
C ALA A 22 10.36 -3.42 12.38
N VAL A 23 9.78 -2.35 12.92
CA VAL A 23 9.55 -2.18 14.37
C VAL A 23 8.61 -3.27 14.90
N ASN A 24 7.53 -3.62 14.17
CA ASN A 24 6.64 -4.71 14.55
C ASN A 24 7.37 -6.06 14.61
N ILE A 25 8.21 -6.35 13.63
CA ILE A 25 9.01 -7.59 13.60
C ILE A 25 9.98 -7.61 14.78
N LEU A 26 10.69 -6.52 15.05
CA LEU A 26 11.63 -6.44 16.19
C LEU A 26 10.90 -6.57 17.53
N ALA A 27 9.74 -5.93 17.70
CA ALA A 27 8.92 -6.07 18.89
C ALA A 27 8.44 -7.51 19.07
N PHE A 28 8.06 -8.19 18.01
CA PHE A 28 7.64 -9.59 18.07
C PHE A 28 8.82 -10.53 18.41
N ILE A 29 10.01 -10.29 17.87
CA ILE A 29 11.23 -11.03 18.26
C ILE A 29 11.49 -10.82 19.76
N TRP A 30 11.41 -9.58 20.25
CA TRP A 30 11.52 -9.29 21.68
C TRP A 30 10.46 -10.05 22.51
N GLN A 31 9.19 -10.09 22.07
CA GLN A 31 8.15 -10.89 22.75
C GLN A 31 8.55 -12.37 22.88
N MET A 32 9.12 -12.96 21.84
CA MET A 32 9.56 -14.36 21.85
C MET A 32 10.67 -14.63 22.86
N THR A 33 11.44 -13.61 23.25
CA THR A 33 12.49 -13.76 24.27
C THR A 33 11.97 -13.71 25.71
N GLN A 34 10.70 -13.30 25.93
CA GLN A 34 10.14 -13.10 27.28
C GLN A 34 9.86 -14.41 28.02
N GLY A 35 9.70 -15.52 27.35
CA GLY A 35 9.45 -16.83 27.98
C GLY A 35 8.27 -16.79 28.97
N SER A 36 8.53 -17.09 30.25
CA SER A 36 7.51 -17.07 31.30
C SER A 36 6.96 -15.68 31.64
N GLN A 37 7.70 -14.60 31.35
CA GLN A 37 7.32 -13.22 31.62
C GLN A 37 6.41 -12.65 30.53
N LEU A 38 6.12 -13.39 29.45
CA LEU A 38 5.32 -12.90 28.33
C LEU A 38 3.93 -12.41 28.76
N LYS A 39 3.27 -13.11 29.66
CA LYS A 39 1.93 -12.71 30.15
C LYS A 39 1.96 -11.36 30.86
N GLU A 40 2.98 -11.13 31.68
CA GLU A 40 3.20 -9.86 32.37
C GLU A 40 3.51 -8.74 31.40
N ALA A 41 4.38 -8.98 30.41
CA ALA A 41 4.68 -8.02 29.35
C ALA A 41 3.44 -7.65 28.54
N LEU A 42 2.59 -8.63 28.19
CA LEU A 42 1.32 -8.37 27.48
C LEU A 42 0.32 -7.58 28.32
N PHE A 43 0.28 -7.84 29.65
CA PHE A 43 -0.57 -7.09 30.56
C PHE A 43 -0.07 -5.65 30.76
N LEU A 44 1.24 -5.43 30.77
CA LEU A 44 1.85 -4.12 30.95
C LEU A 44 1.76 -3.24 29.69
N TYR A 45 2.03 -3.80 28.53
CA TYR A 45 2.16 -3.06 27.25
C TYR A 45 0.94 -3.20 26.33
N GLY A 46 0.02 -4.14 26.57
CA GLY A 46 -1.26 -4.27 25.89
C GLY A 46 -2.35 -3.41 26.52
N ILE A 47 -3.42 -3.13 25.77
CA ILE A 47 -4.60 -2.46 26.31
C ILE A 47 -5.42 -3.50 27.07
N VAL A 48 -5.51 -3.37 28.40
CA VAL A 48 -6.32 -4.21 29.28
C VAL A 48 -7.42 -3.34 29.86
N PRO A 49 -8.70 -3.47 29.43
CA PRO A 49 -9.77 -2.58 29.87
C PRO A 49 -9.99 -2.56 31.40
N SER A 50 -9.85 -3.68 32.10
CA SER A 50 -9.98 -3.73 33.55
C SER A 50 -8.98 -2.84 34.31
N ARG A 51 -7.83 -2.51 33.72
CA ARG A 51 -6.87 -1.53 34.30
C ARG A 51 -7.45 -0.10 34.41
N TYR A 52 -8.50 0.19 33.68
CA TYR A 52 -9.17 1.50 33.66
C TYR A 52 -10.50 1.48 34.37
N SER A 53 -11.17 0.32 34.41
CA SER A 53 -12.52 0.15 34.95
C SER A 53 -12.56 -0.33 36.40
N ASP A 54 -11.53 -1.04 36.86
CA ASP A 54 -11.42 -1.55 38.22
C ASP A 54 -10.52 -0.63 39.07
N PRO A 55 -11.06 0.07 40.08
CA PRO A 55 -10.29 0.96 40.93
C PRO A 55 -9.15 0.26 41.69
N THR A 56 -9.30 -1.03 42.02
CA THR A 56 -8.29 -1.80 42.76
C THR A 56 -7.05 -2.07 41.88
N ILE A 57 -7.24 -2.24 40.58
CA ILE A 57 -6.16 -2.42 39.60
C ILE A 57 -5.61 -1.06 39.15
N ALA A 58 -6.50 -0.08 38.95
CA ALA A 58 -6.12 1.23 38.40
C ALA A 58 -5.08 1.96 39.27
N VAL A 59 -5.15 1.83 40.59
CA VAL A 59 -4.23 2.49 41.54
C VAL A 59 -2.80 1.95 41.49
N GLU A 60 -2.58 0.77 40.93
CA GLU A 60 -1.25 0.17 40.77
C GLU A 60 -0.43 0.79 39.61
N PHE A 61 -1.08 1.59 38.76
CA PHE A 61 -0.49 2.14 37.56
C PHE A 61 -0.44 3.68 37.57
N THR A 62 0.72 4.24 37.22
CA THR A 62 0.86 5.67 37.00
C THR A 62 0.10 6.10 35.73
N ALA A 63 -0.21 7.39 35.62
CA ALA A 63 -0.86 7.94 34.42
C ALA A 63 -0.08 7.61 33.11
N PHE A 64 1.25 7.63 33.16
CA PHE A 64 2.08 7.26 32.01
C PHE A 64 1.89 5.76 31.65
N GLN A 65 1.89 4.87 32.65
CA GLN A 65 1.66 3.44 32.42
C GLN A 65 0.25 3.15 31.92
N GLN A 66 -0.73 3.99 32.21
CA GLN A 66 -2.08 3.92 31.69
C GLN A 66 -2.15 4.38 30.21
N LEU A 67 -1.37 5.38 29.81
CA LEU A 67 -1.39 5.92 28.43
C LEU A 67 -0.50 5.13 27.46
N LEU A 68 0.61 4.57 27.97
CA LEU A 68 1.59 3.85 27.16
C LEU A 68 1.01 2.72 26.30
N PRO A 69 0.05 1.90 26.79
CA PRO A 69 -0.54 0.80 26.03
C PRO A 69 -1.27 1.22 24.77
N PHE A 70 -1.77 2.45 24.67
CA PHE A 70 -2.41 2.93 23.44
C PHE A 70 -1.43 2.98 22.25
N VAL A 71 -0.13 3.08 22.53
CA VAL A 71 0.90 3.05 21.49
C VAL A 71 1.58 1.68 21.43
N THR A 72 1.99 1.11 22.58
CA THR A 72 2.79 -0.12 22.59
C THR A 72 2.01 -1.35 22.16
N SER A 73 0.71 -1.40 22.45
CA SER A 73 -0.16 -2.52 22.03
C SER A 73 -0.18 -2.72 20.51
N MET A 74 0.00 -1.66 19.72
CA MET A 74 0.02 -1.73 18.26
C MET A 74 1.21 -2.50 17.71
N PHE A 75 2.26 -2.72 18.50
CA PHE A 75 3.48 -3.42 18.08
C PHE A 75 3.59 -4.84 18.64
N LEU A 76 2.68 -5.23 19.52
CA LEU A 76 2.64 -6.58 20.11
C LEU A 76 1.69 -7.48 19.29
N HIS A 77 1.99 -8.78 19.24
CA HIS A 77 1.19 -9.72 18.45
C HIS A 77 0.98 -11.05 19.18
N GLY A 78 -0.21 -11.63 19.01
CA GLY A 78 -0.62 -12.87 19.67
C GLY A 78 -0.02 -14.17 19.09
N GLY A 79 0.78 -14.06 18.00
CA GLY A 79 1.43 -15.20 17.37
C GLY A 79 1.87 -14.94 15.94
N ILE A 80 2.56 -15.91 15.35
CA ILE A 80 3.19 -15.76 14.01
C ILE A 80 2.16 -15.42 12.92
N MET A 81 1.01 -16.10 12.88
CA MET A 81 0.00 -15.83 11.86
C MET A 81 -0.63 -14.44 12.04
N HIS A 82 -0.72 -13.96 13.29
CA HIS A 82 -1.25 -12.63 13.59
C HIS A 82 -0.31 -11.54 13.06
N ILE A 83 1.00 -11.61 13.35
CA ILE A 83 1.95 -10.62 12.81
C ILE A 83 2.08 -10.74 11.29
N LEU A 84 2.10 -11.94 10.74
CA LEU A 84 2.21 -12.15 9.29
C LEU A 84 1.03 -11.52 8.57
N GLY A 85 -0.20 -11.73 9.04
CA GLY A 85 -1.40 -11.11 8.48
C GLY A 85 -1.36 -9.59 8.56
N ASN A 86 -1.00 -9.03 9.71
CA ASN A 86 -0.89 -7.60 9.91
C ASN A 86 0.16 -6.97 8.97
N MET A 87 1.36 -7.50 8.91
CA MET A 87 2.42 -6.98 8.05
C MET A 87 2.08 -7.12 6.56
N TRP A 88 1.39 -8.18 6.20
CA TRP A 88 0.92 -8.41 4.84
C TRP A 88 -0.08 -7.34 4.38
N PHE A 89 -1.10 -7.03 5.19
CA PHE A 89 -2.07 -5.98 4.88
C PHE A 89 -1.42 -4.60 4.88
N LEU A 90 -0.54 -4.34 5.85
CA LEU A 90 0.20 -3.08 5.92
C LEU A 90 1.11 -2.88 4.70
N TYR A 91 1.76 -3.93 4.22
CA TYR A 91 2.58 -3.90 3.02
C TYR A 91 1.77 -3.58 1.76
N ILE A 92 0.54 -4.13 1.63
CA ILE A 92 -0.30 -3.94 0.43
C ILE A 92 -0.94 -2.55 0.38
N PHE A 93 -1.40 -2.03 1.52
CA PHE A 93 -2.22 -0.81 1.54
C PHE A 93 -1.46 0.41 2.06
N GLY A 94 -0.43 0.20 2.86
CA GLY A 94 0.26 1.27 3.56
C GLY A 94 1.10 2.16 2.64
N ASP A 95 1.75 1.59 1.64
CA ASP A 95 2.62 2.32 0.71
C ASP A 95 1.86 3.39 -0.08
N ASN A 96 0.65 3.11 -0.51
CA ASN A 96 -0.21 4.04 -1.24
C ASN A 96 -0.72 5.19 -0.37
N ILE A 97 -1.01 4.91 0.92
CA ILE A 97 -1.42 5.95 1.85
C ILE A 97 -0.24 6.83 2.22
N GLU A 98 0.94 6.24 2.44
CA GLU A 98 2.18 6.99 2.67
C GLU A 98 2.54 7.87 1.47
N ASP A 99 2.43 7.33 0.25
CA ASP A 99 2.68 8.08 -0.99
C ASP A 99 1.76 9.29 -1.12
N ARG A 100 0.50 9.15 -0.73
CA ARG A 100 -0.50 10.22 -0.79
C ARG A 100 -0.34 11.27 0.30
N LEU A 101 -0.09 10.85 1.54
CA LEU A 101 0.02 11.75 2.69
C LEU A 101 1.42 12.33 2.86
N GLY A 102 2.45 11.62 2.40
CA GLY A 102 3.86 11.86 2.73
C GLY A 102 4.26 11.21 4.05
N HIS A 103 5.56 10.94 4.21
CA HIS A 103 6.14 10.10 5.26
C HIS A 103 5.70 10.48 6.68
N PHE A 104 5.91 11.74 7.08
CA PHE A 104 5.61 12.18 8.45
C PHE A 104 4.12 12.14 8.77
N ARG A 105 3.27 12.58 7.84
CA ARG A 105 1.81 12.56 8.05
C ARG A 105 1.26 11.16 8.09
N TYR A 106 1.83 10.25 7.31
CA TYR A 106 1.48 8.84 7.35
C TYR A 106 1.79 8.23 8.72
N LEU A 107 2.95 8.55 9.31
CA LEU A 107 3.27 8.10 10.67
C LEU A 107 2.24 8.59 11.68
N VAL A 108 1.94 9.90 11.67
CA VAL A 108 0.95 10.49 12.57
C VAL A 108 -0.45 9.89 12.33
N PHE A 109 -0.84 9.73 11.07
CA PHE A 109 -2.10 9.10 10.67
C PHE A 109 -2.21 7.66 11.23
N TYR A 110 -1.18 6.85 11.04
CA TYR A 110 -1.12 5.47 11.53
C TYR A 110 -1.28 5.40 13.05
N LEU A 111 -0.51 6.22 13.77
CA LEU A 111 -0.57 6.27 15.24
C LEU A 111 -1.94 6.73 15.75
N LEU A 112 -2.51 7.78 15.17
CA LEU A 112 -3.83 8.28 15.56
C LEU A 112 -4.94 7.26 15.29
N CYS A 113 -4.90 6.55 14.16
CA CYS A 113 -5.84 5.48 13.86
C CYS A 113 -5.74 4.34 14.89
N GLY A 114 -4.51 3.95 15.27
CA GLY A 114 -4.28 2.90 16.26
C GLY A 114 -4.72 3.30 17.67
N ILE A 115 -4.41 4.53 18.10
CA ILE A 115 -4.86 5.07 19.41
C ILE A 115 -6.38 5.12 19.47
N ALA A 116 -7.03 5.63 18.42
CA ALA A 116 -8.48 5.70 18.35
C ALA A 116 -9.13 4.30 18.33
N ALA A 117 -8.56 3.36 17.61
CA ALA A 117 -9.00 1.96 17.61
C ALA A 117 -8.91 1.34 19.01
N GLY A 118 -7.79 1.57 19.70
CA GLY A 118 -7.59 1.15 21.08
C GLY A 118 -8.60 1.76 22.04
N PHE A 119 -8.91 3.04 21.86
CA PHE A 119 -9.92 3.74 22.66
C PHE A 119 -11.32 3.17 22.42
N VAL A 120 -11.70 2.92 21.16
CA VAL A 120 -12.98 2.30 20.83
C VAL A 120 -13.06 0.91 21.48
N HIS A 121 -12.00 0.11 21.40
CA HIS A 121 -11.95 -1.21 22.04
C HIS A 121 -12.11 -1.09 23.57
N LEU A 122 -11.39 -0.17 24.21
CA LEU A 122 -11.47 0.07 25.64
C LEU A 122 -12.91 0.35 26.08
N VAL A 123 -13.60 1.26 25.38
CA VAL A 123 -14.97 1.66 25.75
C VAL A 123 -15.98 0.53 25.50
N THR A 124 -15.84 -0.21 24.42
CA THR A 124 -16.77 -1.30 24.07
C THR A 124 -16.56 -2.57 24.85
N ASN A 125 -15.39 -2.73 25.50
CA ASN A 125 -15.03 -3.92 26.28
C ASN A 125 -14.60 -3.56 27.71
N TRP A 126 -15.26 -2.57 28.32
CA TRP A 126 -14.85 -1.87 29.54
C TRP A 126 -14.42 -2.77 30.71
N HIS A 127 -15.01 -3.95 30.85
CA HIS A 127 -14.72 -4.87 31.96
C HIS A 127 -13.80 -6.03 31.56
N SER A 128 -13.30 -6.08 30.35
CA SER A 128 -12.46 -7.19 29.89
C SER A 128 -11.10 -7.18 30.59
N THR A 129 -10.67 -8.38 31.05
CA THR A 129 -9.34 -8.62 31.64
C THR A 129 -8.31 -9.06 30.61
N MET A 130 -8.73 -9.27 29.34
CA MET A 130 -7.86 -9.75 28.30
C MET A 130 -7.07 -8.60 27.66
N PRO A 131 -5.73 -8.74 27.51
CA PRO A 131 -4.92 -7.75 26.82
C PRO A 131 -5.23 -7.74 25.33
N THR A 132 -5.57 -6.57 24.81
CA THR A 132 -5.72 -6.33 23.36
C THR A 132 -4.41 -5.82 22.78
N ILE A 133 -3.93 -6.51 21.76
CA ILE A 133 -2.65 -6.31 21.09
C ILE A 133 -2.80 -6.49 19.58
N GLY A 134 -1.99 -5.80 18.82
CA GLY A 134 -1.90 -5.92 17.37
C GLY A 134 -1.97 -4.59 16.63
N ALA A 135 -1.29 -4.53 15.51
CA ALA A 135 -1.29 -3.40 14.59
C ALA A 135 -2.64 -3.22 13.86
N SER A 136 -3.54 -4.21 13.96
CA SER A 136 -4.72 -4.35 13.10
C SER A 136 -5.70 -3.19 13.17
N GLY A 137 -5.85 -2.53 14.33
CA GLY A 137 -6.68 -1.32 14.46
C GLY A 137 -6.14 -0.14 13.64
N ALA A 138 -4.83 0.11 13.69
CA ALA A 138 -4.17 1.11 12.86
C ALA A 138 -4.23 0.75 11.38
N ILE A 139 -4.02 -0.52 11.03
CA ILE A 139 -4.13 -1.05 9.68
C ILE A 139 -5.56 -0.93 9.14
N ALA A 140 -6.56 -1.15 9.98
CA ALA A 140 -7.94 -0.89 9.61
C ALA A 140 -8.15 0.59 9.21
N GLY A 141 -7.51 1.52 9.94
CA GLY A 141 -7.47 2.93 9.57
C GLY A 141 -6.80 3.18 8.21
N VAL A 142 -5.67 2.52 7.94
CA VAL A 142 -4.99 2.57 6.63
C VAL A 142 -5.94 2.07 5.53
N MET A 143 -6.64 0.96 5.75
CA MET A 143 -7.61 0.41 4.79
C MET A 143 -8.83 1.34 4.59
N GLY A 144 -9.32 1.98 5.65
CA GLY A 144 -10.37 3.01 5.55
C GLY A 144 -9.92 4.19 4.70
N GLY A 145 -8.72 4.72 4.95
CA GLY A 145 -8.12 5.76 4.13
C GLY A 145 -7.93 5.33 2.67
N TYR A 146 -7.47 4.10 2.43
CA TYR A 146 -7.30 3.53 1.10
C TYR A 146 -8.64 3.45 0.34
N LEU A 147 -9.70 2.96 0.99
CA LEU A 147 -11.03 2.89 0.40
C LEU A 147 -11.51 4.26 -0.10
N LEU A 148 -11.26 5.31 0.68
CA LEU A 148 -11.69 6.65 0.31
C LEU A 148 -10.87 7.25 -0.84
N LEU A 149 -9.55 7.01 -0.87
CA LEU A 149 -8.65 7.59 -1.86
C LEU A 149 -8.66 6.82 -3.19
N TYR A 150 -8.82 5.49 -3.12
CA TYR A 150 -8.65 4.59 -4.24
C TYR A 150 -9.79 3.57 -4.38
N PRO A 151 -11.09 3.99 -4.35
CA PRO A 151 -12.22 3.05 -4.31
C PRO A 151 -12.27 2.11 -5.51
N HIS A 152 -11.80 2.54 -6.67
CA HIS A 152 -11.81 1.76 -7.91
C HIS A 152 -10.46 1.08 -8.22
N ALA A 153 -9.43 1.25 -7.38
CA ALA A 153 -8.18 0.52 -7.53
C ALA A 153 -8.43 -0.98 -7.48
N ARG A 154 -7.73 -1.75 -8.30
CA ARG A 154 -7.91 -3.19 -8.38
C ARG A 154 -6.97 -3.89 -7.41
N ILE A 155 -7.51 -4.82 -6.64
CA ILE A 155 -6.79 -5.67 -5.70
C ILE A 155 -6.81 -7.09 -6.24
N LEU A 156 -5.65 -7.61 -6.63
CA LEU A 156 -5.50 -9.01 -6.99
C LEU A 156 -5.75 -9.84 -5.73
N THR A 157 -6.81 -10.62 -5.75
CA THR A 157 -7.32 -11.37 -4.59
C THR A 157 -7.33 -12.85 -4.91
N LEU A 158 -6.79 -13.65 -4.01
CA LEU A 158 -6.92 -15.10 -4.03
C LEU A 158 -8.22 -15.49 -3.31
N ILE A 159 -9.11 -16.14 -4.04
CA ILE A 159 -10.35 -16.69 -3.51
C ILE A 159 -10.25 -18.21 -3.51
N PRO A 160 -10.11 -18.85 -2.32
CA PRO A 160 -10.20 -20.29 -2.22
C PRO A 160 -11.68 -20.72 -2.33
N ILE A 161 -12.00 -21.50 -3.36
CA ILE A 161 -13.33 -22.08 -3.57
C ILE A 161 -13.14 -23.60 -3.50
N PHE A 162 -13.44 -24.20 -2.35
CA PHE A 162 -13.17 -25.62 -2.06
C PHE A 162 -11.70 -26.00 -2.36
N PHE A 163 -11.45 -26.78 -3.40
CA PHE A 163 -10.12 -27.23 -3.83
C PHE A 163 -9.51 -26.37 -4.94
N PHE A 164 -10.22 -25.35 -5.42
CA PHE A 164 -9.75 -24.48 -6.49
C PHE A 164 -9.34 -23.11 -5.94
N PHE A 165 -8.20 -22.62 -6.42
CA PHE A 165 -7.69 -21.29 -6.08
C PHE A 165 -7.86 -20.37 -7.29
N GLN A 166 -8.69 -19.35 -7.16
CA GLN A 166 -8.90 -18.38 -8.23
C GLN A 166 -8.28 -17.04 -7.89
N PHE A 167 -7.55 -16.48 -8.85
CA PHE A 167 -7.03 -15.11 -8.76
C PHE A 167 -7.99 -14.17 -9.49
N VAL A 168 -8.60 -13.26 -8.74
CA VAL A 168 -9.59 -12.32 -9.26
C VAL A 168 -9.15 -10.90 -8.90
N GLU A 169 -9.22 -9.98 -9.85
CA GLU A 169 -9.01 -8.56 -9.57
C GLU A 169 -10.34 -7.94 -9.11
N LEU A 170 -10.44 -7.62 -7.82
CA LEU A 170 -11.60 -6.97 -7.24
C LEU A 170 -11.34 -5.46 -7.06
N PRO A 171 -12.33 -4.60 -7.33
CA PRO A 171 -12.25 -3.20 -6.93
C PRO A 171 -12.11 -3.07 -5.41
N ALA A 172 -11.36 -2.07 -4.94
CA ALA A 172 -11.10 -1.86 -3.52
C ALA A 172 -12.41 -1.73 -2.70
N TYR A 173 -13.44 -1.05 -3.24
CA TYR A 173 -14.73 -0.92 -2.55
C TYR A 173 -15.43 -2.28 -2.33
N VAL A 174 -15.23 -3.27 -3.21
CA VAL A 174 -15.76 -4.62 -3.03
C VAL A 174 -14.97 -5.36 -1.96
N PHE A 175 -13.63 -5.38 -2.09
CA PHE A 175 -12.76 -6.11 -1.18
C PHE A 175 -12.83 -5.56 0.26
N LEU A 176 -12.62 -4.25 0.43
CA LEU A 176 -12.61 -3.59 1.73
C LEU A 176 -14.02 -3.44 2.31
N GLY A 177 -15.03 -3.24 1.46
CA GLY A 177 -16.44 -3.24 1.85
C GLY A 177 -16.87 -4.59 2.42
N PHE A 178 -16.48 -5.69 1.77
CA PHE A 178 -16.71 -7.03 2.30
C PHE A 178 -15.93 -7.28 3.59
N TRP A 179 -14.67 -6.83 3.67
CA TRP A 179 -13.86 -6.98 4.88
C TRP A 179 -14.49 -6.28 6.09
N ILE A 180 -14.91 -4.99 5.94
CA ILE A 180 -15.54 -4.26 7.05
C ILE A 180 -16.94 -4.81 7.38
N PHE A 181 -17.68 -5.30 6.39
CA PHE A 181 -18.96 -5.97 6.63
C PHE A 181 -18.80 -7.19 7.53
N ILE A 182 -17.78 -8.02 7.29
CA ILE A 182 -17.47 -9.17 8.17
C ILE A 182 -17.09 -8.69 9.57
N GLN A 183 -16.36 -7.59 9.75
CA GLN A 183 -16.04 -7.04 11.07
C GLN A 183 -17.32 -6.67 11.84
N ILE A 184 -18.26 -5.98 11.17
CA ILE A 184 -19.52 -5.54 11.79
C ILE A 184 -20.38 -6.74 12.20
N ILE A 185 -20.55 -7.71 11.30
CA ILE A 185 -21.30 -8.93 11.60
C ILE A 185 -20.68 -9.69 12.76
N SER A 186 -19.34 -9.89 12.71
CA SER A 186 -18.63 -10.60 13.78
C SER A 186 -18.72 -9.89 15.14
N ALA A 187 -18.67 -8.55 15.16
CA ALA A 187 -18.87 -7.77 16.38
C ALA A 187 -20.26 -7.96 17.00
N GLY A 188 -21.28 -8.17 16.15
CA GLY A 188 -22.67 -8.40 16.60
C GLY A 188 -22.94 -9.81 17.15
N PHE A 189 -22.17 -10.81 16.70
CA PHE A 189 -22.39 -12.20 17.10
C PHE A 189 -21.43 -12.71 18.17
N THR A 190 -20.25 -12.12 18.31
CA THR A 190 -19.27 -12.49 19.33
C THR A 190 -19.43 -11.56 20.54
N GLY A 191 -19.79 -12.13 21.69
CA GLY A 191 -19.75 -11.39 22.96
C GLY A 191 -18.32 -10.92 23.27
N SER A 192 -18.16 -9.91 24.10
CA SER A 192 -16.91 -9.27 24.49
C SER A 192 -15.81 -10.23 24.98
N ASP A 193 -16.18 -11.41 25.45
CA ASP A 193 -15.27 -12.36 26.11
C ASP A 193 -14.89 -13.58 25.24
N VAL A 194 -15.40 -13.68 24.01
CA VAL A 194 -15.18 -14.85 23.14
C VAL A 194 -14.31 -14.47 21.94
N GLY A 195 -13.06 -14.98 21.91
CA GLY A 195 -12.37 -15.18 20.65
C GLY A 195 -11.16 -14.31 20.30
N GLY A 196 -10.68 -13.42 21.18
CA GLY A 196 -9.37 -12.78 21.00
C GLY A 196 -9.23 -11.80 19.81
N ILE A 197 -10.28 -11.58 19.01
CA ILE A 197 -10.26 -10.62 17.89
C ILE A 197 -11.02 -9.36 18.31
N ALA A 198 -10.34 -8.21 18.23
CA ALA A 198 -10.88 -6.92 18.63
C ALA A 198 -11.71 -6.28 17.51
N TRP A 199 -12.88 -6.85 17.17
CA TRP A 199 -13.74 -6.40 16.08
C TRP A 199 -14.06 -4.91 16.15
N PHE A 200 -14.39 -4.40 17.34
CA PHE A 200 -14.70 -2.98 17.54
C PHE A 200 -13.49 -2.07 17.33
N ALA A 201 -12.27 -2.55 17.65
CA ALA A 201 -11.04 -1.81 17.32
C ALA A 201 -10.86 -1.69 15.80
N HIS A 202 -11.17 -2.75 15.04
CA HIS A 202 -11.10 -2.72 13.59
C HIS A 202 -12.12 -1.74 12.99
N ILE A 203 -13.37 -1.79 13.46
CA ILE A 203 -14.43 -0.86 13.01
C ILE A 203 -14.04 0.57 13.35
N GLY A 204 -13.63 0.83 14.59
CA GLY A 204 -13.21 2.16 15.04
C GLY A 204 -12.05 2.71 14.25
N GLY A 205 -10.98 1.91 14.08
CA GLY A 205 -9.83 2.28 13.27
C GLY A 205 -10.20 2.60 11.83
N PHE A 206 -11.02 1.77 11.20
CA PHE A 206 -11.47 1.95 9.81
C PHE A 206 -12.24 3.26 9.64
N VAL A 207 -13.21 3.56 10.52
CA VAL A 207 -14.00 4.80 10.48
C VAL A 207 -13.13 6.03 10.70
N VAL A 208 -12.23 5.96 11.70
CA VAL A 208 -11.29 7.06 11.96
C VAL A 208 -10.37 7.28 10.77
N GLY A 209 -9.90 6.23 10.11
CA GLY A 209 -9.09 6.33 8.91
C GLY A 209 -9.79 7.03 7.75
N LEU A 210 -11.08 6.73 7.52
CA LEU A 210 -11.92 7.44 6.54
C LEU A 210 -11.97 8.95 6.82
N VAL A 211 -12.13 9.34 8.08
CA VAL A 211 -12.23 10.75 8.48
C VAL A 211 -10.85 11.42 8.42
N MET A 212 -9.86 10.82 9.05
CA MET A 212 -8.52 11.40 9.19
C MET A 212 -7.83 11.61 7.84
N VAL A 213 -8.00 10.71 6.87
CA VAL A 213 -7.39 10.91 5.56
C VAL A 213 -7.88 12.18 4.87
N LYS A 214 -9.15 12.55 5.06
CA LYS A 214 -9.70 13.85 4.58
C LYS A 214 -9.06 15.03 5.32
N VAL A 215 -8.97 14.95 6.64
CA VAL A 215 -8.38 16.02 7.46
C VAL A 215 -6.92 16.25 7.03
N PHE A 216 -6.15 15.19 6.83
CA PHE A 216 -4.75 15.30 6.40
C PHE A 216 -4.59 15.86 4.97
N GLN A 217 -5.60 15.70 4.10
CA GLN A 217 -5.57 16.33 2.77
C GLN A 217 -5.70 17.85 2.82
N TRP A 218 -6.37 18.40 3.85
CA TRP A 218 -6.51 19.85 4.02
C TRP A 218 -5.27 20.53 4.60
N VAL A 219 -4.41 19.77 5.25
CA VAL A 219 -3.17 20.30 5.82
C VAL A 219 -2.12 20.50 4.71
N PRO A 220 -1.52 21.68 4.48
CA PRO A 220 -0.52 21.90 3.44
C PRO A 220 0.76 21.08 3.66
N HIS A 221 1.45 20.67 2.59
CA HIS A 221 2.74 20.01 2.70
C HIS A 221 3.79 21.01 3.21
N THR A 222 4.64 20.59 4.16
CA THR A 222 5.77 21.39 4.64
C THR A 222 7.03 21.12 3.80
N GLY A 223 7.91 22.10 3.64
CA GLY A 223 9.11 21.96 2.79
C GLY A 223 10.06 20.82 3.18
N MET A 224 10.09 20.44 4.47
CA MET A 224 10.87 19.29 4.96
C MET A 224 10.31 17.95 4.42
N SER A 225 8.98 17.84 4.32
CA SER A 225 8.29 16.69 3.71
C SER A 225 8.62 16.57 2.22
N GLU A 226 8.71 17.69 1.51
CA GLU A 226 9.07 17.71 0.08
C GLU A 226 10.51 17.25 -0.18
N THR A 227 11.46 17.64 0.68
CA THR A 227 12.86 17.22 0.53
C THR A 227 13.02 15.71 0.68
N VAL A 228 12.35 15.08 1.66
CA VAL A 228 12.38 13.63 1.85
C VAL A 228 11.66 12.94 0.69
N ARG A 229 10.53 13.49 0.24
CA ARG A 229 9.75 12.96 -0.88
C ARG A 229 10.57 12.90 -2.18
N ARG A 230 11.33 13.96 -2.51
CA ARG A 230 12.25 13.96 -3.68
C ARG A 230 13.33 12.89 -3.58
N ARG A 231 13.85 12.60 -2.38
CA ARG A 231 14.87 11.56 -2.17
C ARG A 231 14.32 10.14 -2.25
N THR A 232 13.04 9.95 -1.98
CA THR A 232 12.35 8.65 -2.01
C THR A 232 11.62 8.39 -3.31
N GLU A 233 11.64 9.32 -4.26
CA GLU A 233 11.04 9.14 -5.58
C GLU A 233 11.61 7.90 -6.27
N ARG A 234 10.72 7.00 -6.68
CA ARG A 234 11.10 5.78 -7.40
C ARG A 234 11.43 6.13 -8.84
N HIS A 235 12.69 6.05 -9.21
CA HIS A 235 13.06 6.05 -10.61
C HIS A 235 12.56 4.74 -11.25
N THR A 236 11.34 4.76 -11.75
CA THR A 236 10.80 3.62 -12.48
C THR A 236 11.61 3.46 -13.75
N THR A 237 12.29 2.32 -13.88
CA THR A 237 12.89 1.95 -15.17
C THR A 237 11.78 1.96 -16.21
N PRO A 238 11.90 2.71 -17.30
CA PRO A 238 10.85 2.77 -18.31
C PRO A 238 10.47 1.36 -18.75
N ARG A 239 9.17 1.06 -18.83
CA ARG A 239 8.71 -0.26 -19.27
C ARG A 239 9.24 -0.55 -20.66
N LEU A 240 9.74 -1.76 -20.88
CA LEU A 240 10.14 -2.21 -22.21
C LEU A 240 8.89 -2.35 -23.07
N HIS A 241 8.75 -1.46 -24.05
CA HIS A 241 7.70 -1.53 -25.05
C HIS A 241 8.24 -2.25 -26.28
N THR A 242 7.63 -3.37 -26.66
CA THR A 242 7.97 -4.06 -27.89
C THR A 242 7.26 -3.37 -29.06
N VAL A 243 8.02 -2.71 -29.91
CA VAL A 243 7.51 -2.14 -31.15
C VAL A 243 7.50 -3.24 -32.22
N ARG A 244 6.37 -3.45 -32.86
CA ARG A 244 6.28 -4.32 -34.05
C ARG A 244 6.38 -3.45 -35.31
N PRO A 245 7.58 -3.32 -35.90
CA PRO A 245 7.74 -2.47 -37.06
C PRO A 245 7.01 -3.04 -38.28
N ARG A 246 6.29 -2.17 -38.98
CA ARG A 246 5.75 -2.48 -40.31
C ARG A 246 6.79 -2.03 -41.32
N TYR A 247 7.10 -2.88 -42.26
CA TYR A 247 8.07 -2.60 -43.30
C TYR A 247 7.35 -2.26 -44.60
N ALA A 248 7.76 -1.18 -45.27
CA ALA A 248 7.35 -0.92 -46.64
C ALA A 248 8.20 -1.79 -47.59
N PRO A 249 7.62 -2.41 -48.65
CA PRO A 249 8.31 -3.38 -49.47
C PRO A 249 9.60 -2.87 -50.15
N GLU A 250 9.69 -1.59 -50.43
CA GLU A 250 10.80 -0.99 -51.19
C GLU A 250 11.65 0.02 -50.40
N LYS A 251 11.38 0.23 -49.11
CA LYS A 251 12.09 1.22 -48.27
C LYS A 251 12.77 0.58 -47.08
N LEU A 252 13.99 1.06 -46.78
CA LEU A 252 14.73 0.67 -45.59
C LEU A 252 14.10 1.20 -44.28
N ASP A 253 13.24 2.21 -44.40
CA ASP A 253 12.55 2.81 -43.29
C ASP A 253 11.45 1.90 -42.75
N SER A 254 11.27 1.90 -41.45
CA SER A 254 10.29 1.11 -40.73
C SER A 254 9.30 2.02 -40.00
N TYR A 255 8.08 1.56 -39.80
CA TYR A 255 7.02 2.29 -39.13
C TYR A 255 6.58 1.54 -37.89
N GLY A 256 6.37 2.24 -36.78
CA GLY A 256 5.88 1.66 -35.55
C GLY A 256 5.04 2.65 -34.76
N SER A 257 4.43 2.19 -33.69
CA SER A 257 3.69 3.07 -32.76
C SER A 257 4.16 2.87 -31.32
N VAL A 258 4.06 3.92 -30.53
CA VAL A 258 4.25 3.90 -29.08
C VAL A 258 3.04 4.54 -28.42
N THR A 259 2.49 3.85 -27.44
CA THR A 259 1.33 4.34 -26.69
C THR A 259 1.81 5.00 -25.40
N ILE A 260 1.33 6.21 -25.14
CA ILE A 260 1.56 6.99 -23.92
C ILE A 260 0.22 7.41 -23.31
N THR A 261 0.23 7.80 -22.05
CA THR A 261 -0.95 8.38 -21.39
C THR A 261 -1.06 9.88 -21.68
N SER A 262 -2.25 10.47 -21.47
CA SER A 262 -2.45 11.93 -21.60
C SER A 262 -1.50 12.73 -20.72
N LYS A 263 -1.24 12.28 -19.50
CA LYS A 263 -0.28 12.89 -18.57
C LYS A 263 1.16 12.82 -19.09
N GLU A 264 1.55 11.69 -19.69
CA GLU A 264 2.88 11.52 -20.29
C GLU A 264 3.04 12.38 -21.56
N ALA A 265 1.96 12.64 -22.29
CA ALA A 265 1.97 13.54 -23.43
C ALA A 265 2.19 14.99 -23.02
N GLU A 266 1.58 15.42 -21.90
CA GLU A 266 1.70 16.78 -21.35
C GLU A 266 3.09 17.03 -20.74
N LEU A 267 3.60 16.09 -19.92
CA LEU A 267 4.84 16.26 -19.15
C LEU A 267 6.09 15.79 -19.91
N GLY A 268 5.93 15.07 -21.03
CA GLY A 268 7.00 14.33 -21.65
C GLY A 268 7.35 13.05 -20.89
N THR A 269 7.99 12.11 -21.58
CA THR A 269 8.35 10.81 -20.96
C THR A 269 9.53 10.16 -21.65
N ARG A 270 10.13 9.15 -20.98
CA ARG A 270 11.13 8.27 -21.57
C ARG A 270 10.58 6.86 -21.65
N LYS A 271 10.66 6.24 -22.83
CA LYS A 271 10.23 4.86 -23.05
C LYS A 271 11.42 4.02 -23.52
N VAL A 272 11.51 2.80 -23.01
CA VAL A 272 12.46 1.80 -23.51
C VAL A 272 11.74 0.96 -24.56
N LEU A 273 12.22 1.00 -25.78
CA LEU A 273 11.65 0.26 -26.90
C LEU A 273 12.53 -0.93 -27.25
N SER A 274 11.92 -2.08 -27.43
CA SER A 274 12.55 -3.27 -28.03
C SER A 274 12.13 -3.35 -29.49
N VAL A 275 13.05 -3.14 -30.38
CA VAL A 275 12.83 -3.18 -31.84
C VAL A 275 13.47 -4.45 -32.40
N PRO A 276 12.69 -5.36 -33.02
CA PRO A 276 13.24 -6.53 -33.68
C PRO A 276 14.11 -6.12 -34.89
N GLN A 277 15.30 -6.67 -34.97
CA GLN A 277 16.22 -6.55 -36.12
C GLN A 277 16.63 -7.94 -36.56
N GLY A 278 15.88 -8.56 -37.45
CA GLY A 278 16.07 -9.97 -37.83
C GLY A 278 15.88 -10.89 -36.61
N LEU A 279 16.88 -11.73 -36.32
CA LEU A 279 16.87 -12.65 -35.16
C LEU A 279 17.27 -11.98 -33.84
N LYS A 280 17.77 -10.74 -33.86
CA LYS A 280 18.19 -9.99 -32.67
C LYS A 280 17.16 -8.94 -32.30
N LYS A 281 17.11 -8.56 -31.01
CA LYS A 281 16.31 -7.46 -30.50
C LYS A 281 17.26 -6.35 -30.07
N ARG A 282 17.02 -5.12 -30.55
CA ARG A 282 17.75 -3.92 -30.10
C ARG A 282 16.88 -3.14 -29.13
N THR A 283 17.42 -2.86 -27.96
CA THR A 283 16.77 -2.05 -26.94
C THR A 283 17.29 -0.63 -27.06
N ILE A 284 16.38 0.35 -27.19
CA ILE A 284 16.70 1.76 -27.29
C ILE A 284 15.84 2.58 -26.35
N MET A 285 16.41 3.63 -25.78
CA MET A 285 15.67 4.58 -24.98
C MET A 285 15.24 5.74 -25.87
N VAL A 286 13.96 6.04 -25.89
CA VAL A 286 13.37 7.13 -26.67
C VAL A 286 12.79 8.16 -25.71
N THR A 287 13.20 9.43 -25.89
CA THR A 287 12.62 10.56 -25.17
C THR A 287 11.48 11.12 -26.01
N ILE A 288 10.29 11.15 -25.44
CA ILE A 288 9.11 11.77 -26.00
C ILE A 288 8.99 13.15 -25.36
N PRO A 289 9.05 14.25 -26.13
CA PRO A 289 9.00 15.61 -25.58
C PRO A 289 7.64 15.89 -24.91
N ALA A 290 7.60 16.92 -24.07
CA ALA A 290 6.35 17.44 -23.51
C ALA A 290 5.48 18.05 -24.63
N ASP A 291 4.18 18.17 -24.34
CA ASP A 291 3.16 18.76 -25.23
C ASP A 291 3.04 18.05 -26.59
N VAL A 292 3.35 16.76 -26.63
CA VAL A 292 3.22 15.96 -27.85
C VAL A 292 1.75 15.64 -28.13
N ARG A 293 1.34 15.71 -29.41
CA ARG A 293 -0.04 15.43 -29.84
C ARG A 293 -0.18 14.02 -30.42
N GLU A 294 -1.40 13.54 -30.42
CA GLU A 294 -1.78 12.29 -31.10
C GLU A 294 -1.30 12.29 -32.55
N GLY A 295 -0.70 11.19 -33.00
CA GLY A 295 -0.17 11.05 -34.34
C GLY A 295 1.20 11.74 -34.61
N THR A 296 1.81 12.39 -33.59
CA THR A 296 3.17 12.94 -33.72
C THR A 296 4.16 11.85 -34.12
N ARG A 297 5.00 12.09 -35.11
CA ARG A 297 5.99 11.12 -35.59
C ARG A 297 7.39 11.49 -35.13
N LEU A 298 8.01 10.56 -34.41
CA LEU A 298 9.39 10.64 -33.94
C LEU A 298 10.30 9.83 -34.88
N ARG A 299 11.37 10.44 -35.40
CA ARG A 299 12.33 9.79 -36.29
C ARG A 299 13.51 9.26 -35.48
N LEU A 300 13.70 7.94 -35.48
CA LEU A 300 14.81 7.26 -34.82
C LEU A 300 15.82 6.81 -35.89
N LYS A 301 16.90 7.58 -36.04
CA LYS A 301 17.90 7.36 -37.05
C LYS A 301 18.61 6.01 -36.89
N GLY A 302 18.77 5.27 -37.99
CA GLY A 302 19.52 4.02 -38.05
C GLY A 302 18.89 2.86 -37.28
N VAL A 303 17.58 2.91 -37.01
CA VAL A 303 16.82 1.88 -36.27
C VAL A 303 15.90 1.08 -37.21
N GLY A 304 15.83 1.43 -38.47
CA GLY A 304 15.04 0.75 -39.47
C GLY A 304 15.66 -0.58 -39.94
N LYS A 305 15.22 -1.04 -41.11
CA LYS A 305 15.69 -2.25 -41.78
C LYS A 305 17.18 -2.11 -42.20
N VAL A 306 17.88 -3.20 -42.20
CA VAL A 306 19.27 -3.29 -42.68
C VAL A 306 19.23 -4.00 -44.06
N ASP A 307 19.85 -3.41 -45.06
CA ASP A 307 20.02 -4.05 -46.37
C ASP A 307 21.21 -5.03 -46.34
N PRO A 308 21.40 -5.85 -47.41
CA PRO A 308 22.54 -6.74 -47.54
C PRO A 308 23.90 -6.00 -47.55
N ASP A 309 23.92 -4.75 -47.95
CA ASP A 309 25.12 -3.90 -48.05
C ASP A 309 25.45 -3.22 -46.72
N GLY A 310 24.62 -3.42 -45.66
CA GLY A 310 24.82 -2.88 -44.32
C GLY A 310 24.26 -1.49 -44.09
N ASN A 311 23.59 -0.87 -45.07
CA ASN A 311 22.93 0.42 -44.91
C ASN A 311 21.68 0.25 -44.03
N ARG A 312 21.38 1.27 -43.23
CA ARG A 312 20.27 1.23 -42.27
C ARG A 312 19.27 2.34 -42.57
N GLY A 313 18.01 1.98 -42.65
CA GLY A 313 16.91 2.94 -42.66
C GLY A 313 16.61 3.47 -41.26
N ASP A 314 15.61 4.32 -41.15
CA ASP A 314 15.13 4.93 -39.90
C ASP A 314 13.83 4.25 -39.43
N LEU A 315 13.55 4.36 -38.14
CA LEU A 315 12.25 3.98 -37.58
C LEU A 315 11.43 5.25 -37.35
N LEU A 316 10.29 5.34 -38.01
CA LEU A 316 9.29 6.38 -37.81
C LEU A 316 8.27 5.87 -36.80
N LEU A 317 8.32 6.45 -35.58
CA LEU A 317 7.51 6.03 -34.44
C LEU A 317 6.36 7.01 -34.23
N GLU A 318 5.13 6.55 -34.42
CA GLU A 318 3.92 7.36 -34.25
C GLU A 318 3.47 7.28 -32.79
N VAL A 319 3.26 8.43 -32.19
CA VAL A 319 2.78 8.56 -30.80
C VAL A 319 1.26 8.40 -30.79
N GLN A 320 0.77 7.45 -29.97
CA GLN A 320 -0.64 7.21 -29.70
C GLN A 320 -0.93 7.57 -28.23
N ILE A 321 -1.93 8.42 -28.02
CA ILE A 321 -2.32 8.86 -26.69
C ILE A 321 -3.54 8.05 -26.25
N LYS A 322 -3.38 7.34 -25.12
CA LYS A 322 -4.47 6.58 -24.51
C LYS A 322 -4.91 7.29 -23.25
N GLY A 323 -6.20 7.68 -23.20
CA GLY A 323 -6.84 8.28 -22.04
C GLY A 323 -6.97 7.32 -20.88
#